data_e86264267ee25962f85db1909ea3d7d2
#
_entry.id   e86264267ee25962f85db1909ea3d7d2
#
_cell.length_a   1.000
_cell.length_b   1.000
_cell.length_c   1.000
_cell.angle_alpha   90.00
_cell.angle_beta   90.00
_cell.angle_gamma   90.00
#
_symmetry.space_group_name_H-M   'P 1'
#
loop_
_entity.id
_entity.type
_entity.pdbx_description
1 polymer ?
#
loop_
_entity_poly.entity_id
_entity_poly.type
_entity_poly.pdbx_seq_one_letter_code
_entity_poly.pdbx_strand_id
1 'polypeptide(L)'
;MTNEEMMTKVSSIMEKVENVSIIEEEVDKLVKEGTISVLTMPNGVTTYVELELASGFKIIETSTCSSKEIYDENIGIEICMGKIKDKLWSFLSFHKHQIRKEAKDTLKFLRPSNIPTE
;
A
#
# COMPACT_ATOMS: atom_id res chain seq x y z
N MET A 1 -2.89 -31.25 -18.17
CA MET A 1 -1.92 -30.48 -17.38
C MET A 1 -0.97 -31.43 -16.71
N THR A 2 0.33 -31.20 -16.84
CA THR A 2 1.34 -32.00 -16.20
C THR A 2 1.46 -31.64 -14.71
N ASN A 3 2.06 -32.52 -13.92
CA ASN A 3 2.32 -32.24 -12.50
C ASN A 3 3.22 -31.02 -12.32
N GLU A 4 4.21 -30.85 -13.20
CA GLU A 4 5.11 -29.70 -13.16
C GLU A 4 4.37 -28.39 -13.40
N GLU A 5 3.47 -28.35 -14.38
CA GLU A 5 2.66 -27.18 -14.68
C GLU A 5 1.75 -26.82 -13.50
N MET A 6 1.16 -27.83 -12.88
CA MET A 6 0.30 -27.63 -11.72
C MET A 6 1.07 -27.07 -10.54
N MET A 7 2.26 -27.60 -10.25
CA MET A 7 3.11 -27.13 -9.16
C MET A 7 3.59 -25.70 -9.39
N THR A 8 3.89 -25.34 -10.64
CA THR A 8 4.27 -23.97 -10.99
C THR A 8 3.14 -22.99 -10.73
N LYS A 9 1.90 -23.36 -11.10
CA LYS A 9 0.72 -22.54 -10.84
C LYS A 9 0.45 -22.37 -9.35
N VAL A 10 0.56 -23.44 -8.58
CA VAL A 10 0.36 -23.38 -7.13
C VAL A 10 1.39 -22.49 -6.47
N SER A 11 2.67 -22.63 -6.82
CA SER A 11 3.75 -21.78 -6.32
C SER A 11 3.50 -20.30 -6.62
N SER A 12 3.03 -20.00 -7.83
CA SER A 12 2.73 -18.64 -8.25
C SER A 12 1.59 -18.04 -7.42
N ILE A 13 0.55 -18.82 -7.14
CA ILE A 13 -0.58 -18.39 -6.32
C ILE A 13 -0.14 -18.14 -4.88
N MET A 14 0.65 -19.05 -4.31
CA MET A 14 1.17 -18.91 -2.95
C MET A 14 2.06 -17.68 -2.81
N GLU A 15 2.92 -17.42 -3.78
CA GLU A 15 3.75 -16.22 -3.79
C GLU A 15 2.91 -14.94 -3.78
N LYS A 16 1.83 -14.89 -4.56
CA LYS A 16 0.92 -13.74 -4.59
C LYS A 16 0.24 -13.52 -3.25
N VAL A 17 -0.20 -14.57 -2.59
CA VAL A 17 -0.83 -14.51 -1.27
C VAL A 17 0.16 -13.98 -0.23
N GLU A 18 1.38 -14.48 -0.23
CA GLU A 18 2.44 -14.01 0.68
C GLU A 18 2.75 -12.54 0.48
N ASN A 19 2.85 -12.08 -0.78
CA ASN A 19 3.12 -10.68 -1.10
C ASN A 19 2.01 -9.76 -0.60
N VAL A 20 0.74 -10.15 -0.75
CA VAL A 20 -0.40 -9.37 -0.26
C VAL A 20 -0.36 -9.26 1.27
N SER A 21 -0.11 -10.37 1.96
CA SER A 21 0.00 -10.40 3.43
C SER A 21 1.12 -9.49 3.93
N ILE A 22 2.29 -9.53 3.29
CA ILE A 22 3.43 -8.70 3.66
C ILE A 22 3.10 -7.21 3.47
N ILE A 23 2.42 -6.86 2.39
CA ILE A 23 2.03 -5.47 2.13
C ILE A 23 1.06 -4.96 3.20
N GLU A 24 0.07 -5.77 3.58
CA GLU A 24 -0.88 -5.40 4.63
C GLU A 24 -0.19 -5.16 5.97
N GLU A 25 0.74 -6.02 6.35
CA GLU A 25 1.52 -5.87 7.58
C GLU A 25 2.36 -4.59 7.56
N GLU A 26 2.98 -4.27 6.42
CA GLU A 26 3.77 -3.05 6.27
C GLU A 26 2.90 -1.79 6.33
N VAL A 27 1.70 -1.82 5.74
CA VAL A 27 0.76 -0.71 5.84
C VAL A 27 0.38 -0.46 7.29
N ASP A 28 0.02 -1.51 8.02
CA ASP A 28 -0.37 -1.40 9.43
C ASP A 28 0.78 -0.86 10.28
N LYS A 29 2.00 -1.31 10.02
CA LYS A 29 3.19 -0.84 10.71
C LYS A 29 3.45 0.65 10.44
N LEU A 30 3.35 1.09 9.20
CA LEU A 30 3.54 2.49 8.82
C LEU A 30 2.52 3.40 9.51
N VAL A 31 1.26 2.97 9.56
CA VAL A 31 0.20 3.72 10.25
C VAL A 31 0.48 3.80 11.75
N LYS A 32 0.87 2.68 12.36
CA LYS A 32 1.16 2.58 13.79
C LYS A 32 2.34 3.46 14.20
N GLU A 33 3.36 3.55 13.38
CA GLU A 33 4.57 4.35 13.65
C GLU A 33 4.41 5.82 13.27
N GLY A 34 3.33 6.16 12.56
CA GLY A 34 3.04 7.52 12.12
C GLY A 34 2.27 8.33 13.15
N THR A 35 2.04 9.58 12.84
CA THR A 35 1.25 10.50 13.66
C THR A 35 -0.02 10.88 12.90
N ILE A 36 -1.17 10.69 13.54
CA ILE A 36 -2.47 10.98 12.94
C ILE A 36 -3.00 12.27 13.53
N SER A 37 -3.40 13.21 12.67
CA SER A 37 -4.06 14.45 13.06
C SER A 37 -5.43 14.50 12.43
N VAL A 38 -6.44 14.85 13.22
CA VAL A 38 -7.85 14.90 12.80
C VAL A 38 -8.39 16.30 13.05
N LEU A 39 -9.15 16.81 12.09
CA LEU A 39 -9.80 18.11 12.21
C LEU A 39 -11.16 18.05 11.52
N THR A 40 -12.18 18.60 12.18
CA THR A 40 -13.43 18.91 11.51
C THR A 40 -13.31 20.30 10.90
N MET A 41 -13.55 20.39 9.61
CA MET A 41 -13.43 21.67 8.89
C MET A 41 -14.49 22.66 9.33
N PRO A 42 -14.27 23.98 9.10
CA PRO A 42 -15.23 25.01 9.53
C PRO A 42 -16.64 24.86 8.97
N ASN A 43 -16.82 24.16 7.84
CA ASN A 43 -18.14 23.89 7.27
C ASN A 43 -18.99 22.95 8.13
N GLY A 44 -18.37 22.25 9.11
CA GLY A 44 -19.06 21.36 10.02
C GLY A 44 -19.50 20.02 9.44
N VAL A 45 -19.11 19.71 8.19
CA VAL A 45 -19.51 18.47 7.51
C VAL A 45 -18.33 17.72 6.90
N THR A 46 -17.12 18.27 6.99
CA THR A 46 -15.93 17.66 6.39
C THR A 46 -14.93 17.25 7.48
N THR A 47 -14.55 16.01 7.46
CA THR A 47 -13.47 15.48 8.30
C THR A 47 -12.18 15.52 7.50
N TYR A 48 -11.13 16.05 8.11
CA TYR A 48 -9.79 16.10 7.57
C TYR A 48 -8.90 15.18 8.41
N VAL A 49 -8.17 14.28 7.76
CA VAL A 49 -7.22 13.40 8.44
C VAL A 49 -5.88 13.49 7.74
N GLU A 50 -4.83 13.71 8.50
CA GLU A 50 -3.46 13.73 8.04
C GLU A 50 -2.70 12.62 8.76
N LEU A 51 -2.04 11.77 7.99
CA LEU A 51 -1.08 10.81 8.51
C LEU A 51 0.31 11.28 8.12
N GLU A 52 1.14 11.56 9.10
CA GLU A 52 2.55 11.84 8.88
C GLU A 52 3.34 10.58 9.21
N LEU A 53 4.00 10.02 8.21
CA LEU A 53 4.84 8.84 8.39
C LEU A 53 6.11 9.21 9.15
N ALA A 54 6.77 8.22 9.74
CA ALA A 54 8.04 8.41 10.44
C ALA A 54 9.11 9.07 9.55
N SER A 55 9.01 8.88 8.24
CA SER A 55 9.91 9.51 7.27
C SER A 55 9.64 11.00 7.03
N GLY A 56 8.52 11.51 7.53
CA GLY A 56 8.06 12.87 7.28
C GLY A 56 7.11 13.01 6.11
N PHE A 57 6.87 11.95 5.35
CA PHE A 57 5.92 11.97 4.25
C PHE A 57 4.50 12.05 4.80
N LYS A 58 3.67 12.93 4.23
CA LYS A 58 2.31 13.16 4.70
C LYS A 58 1.29 12.70 3.68
N ILE A 59 0.23 12.07 4.18
CA ILE A 59 -0.93 11.68 3.37
C ILE A 59 -2.15 12.35 4.00
N ILE A 60 -2.90 13.08 3.19
CA ILE A 60 -4.06 13.83 3.64
C ILE A 60 -5.28 13.31 2.91
N GLU A 61 -6.34 13.05 3.66
CA GLU A 61 -7.63 12.67 3.10
C GLU A 61 -8.75 13.44 3.79
N THR A 62 -9.84 13.63 3.05
CA THR A 62 -11.04 14.28 3.56
C THR A 62 -12.26 13.43 3.26
N SER A 63 -13.28 13.59 4.10
CA SER A 63 -14.58 12.97 3.91
C SER A 63 -15.66 14.00 4.23
N THR A 64 -16.57 14.24 3.29
CA THR A 64 -17.62 15.24 3.44
C THR A 64 -18.97 14.58 3.54
N CYS A 65 -19.74 14.94 4.56
CA CYS A 65 -21.11 14.51 4.75
C CYS A 65 -22.08 15.44 4.05
N SER A 66 -23.27 14.96 3.69
CA SER A 66 -24.27 15.75 2.98
C SER A 66 -24.97 16.80 3.84
N SER A 67 -25.03 16.62 5.17
CA SER A 67 -25.61 17.59 6.07
C SER A 67 -25.00 17.54 7.47
N LYS A 68 -25.08 18.66 8.19
CA LYS A 68 -24.58 18.74 9.57
C LYS A 68 -25.34 17.84 10.53
N GLU A 69 -26.60 17.59 10.24
CA GLU A 69 -27.47 16.81 11.12
C GLU A 69 -27.06 15.35 11.21
N ILE A 70 -26.53 14.79 10.14
CA ILE A 70 -26.09 13.42 10.09
C ILE A 70 -24.55 13.27 10.15
N TYR A 71 -23.84 14.37 10.35
CA TYR A 71 -22.39 14.34 10.44
C TYR A 71 -21.92 13.59 11.68
N ASP A 72 -21.00 12.68 11.48
CA ASP A 72 -20.36 11.92 12.56
C ASP A 72 -18.85 11.89 12.29
N GLU A 73 -18.08 12.52 13.16
CA GLU A 73 -16.62 12.60 13.02
C GLU A 73 -15.97 11.22 12.99
N ASN A 74 -16.47 10.28 13.80
CA ASN A 74 -15.90 8.93 13.85
C ASN A 74 -16.06 8.20 12.51
N ILE A 75 -17.20 8.36 11.85
CA ILE A 75 -17.44 7.79 10.53
C ILE A 75 -16.51 8.46 9.52
N GLY A 76 -16.35 9.77 9.59
CA GLY A 76 -15.44 10.52 8.72
C GLY A 76 -14.00 10.06 8.88
N ILE A 77 -13.55 9.84 10.12
CA ILE A 77 -12.19 9.33 10.38
C ILE A 77 -12.02 7.95 9.78
N GLU A 78 -12.98 7.06 9.97
CA GLU A 78 -12.91 5.71 9.44
C GLU A 78 -12.79 5.69 7.92
N ILE A 79 -13.59 6.51 7.24
CA ILE A 79 -13.53 6.65 5.78
C ILE A 79 -12.18 7.19 5.35
N CYS A 80 -11.68 8.24 5.99
CA CYS A 80 -10.38 8.83 5.66
C CYS A 80 -9.23 7.84 5.88
N MET A 81 -9.26 7.11 7.00
CA MET A 81 -8.22 6.12 7.29
C MET A 81 -8.24 4.97 6.27
N GLY A 82 -9.42 4.57 5.82
CA GLY A 82 -9.55 3.59 4.73
C GLY A 82 -8.88 4.08 3.45
N LYS A 83 -9.13 5.32 3.07
CA LYS A 83 -8.50 5.93 1.89
C LYS A 83 -6.98 6.05 2.03
N ILE A 84 -6.50 6.42 3.22
CA ILE A 84 -5.06 6.51 3.50
C ILE A 84 -4.40 5.14 3.38
N LYS A 85 -5.01 4.12 3.96
CA LYS A 85 -4.48 2.76 3.88
C LYS A 85 -4.45 2.25 2.44
N ASP A 86 -5.47 2.55 1.66
CA ASP A 86 -5.52 2.20 0.23
C ASP A 86 -4.38 2.85 -0.54
N LYS A 87 -4.10 4.12 -0.27
CA LYS A 87 -2.97 4.82 -0.89
C LYS A 87 -1.64 4.22 -0.50
N LEU A 88 -1.43 3.92 0.78
CA LEU A 88 -0.21 3.27 1.25
C LEU A 88 -0.03 1.91 0.61
N TRP A 89 -1.10 1.14 0.51
CA TRP A 89 -1.08 -0.17 -0.14
C TRP A 89 -0.63 -0.05 -1.59
N SER A 90 -1.18 0.93 -2.32
CA SER A 90 -0.83 1.18 -3.71
C SER A 90 0.63 1.61 -3.86
N PHE A 91 1.12 2.50 -2.99
CA PHE A 91 2.52 2.94 -3.02
C PHE A 91 3.48 1.80 -2.75
N LEU A 92 3.18 0.96 -1.75
CA LEU A 92 4.03 -0.18 -1.41
C LEU A 92 4.01 -1.24 -2.50
N SER A 93 2.84 -1.50 -3.09
CA SER A 93 2.72 -2.44 -4.20
C SER A 93 3.55 -1.99 -5.39
N PHE A 94 3.44 -0.71 -5.76
CA PHE A 94 4.21 -0.13 -6.84
C PHE A 94 5.71 -0.22 -6.55
N HIS A 95 6.12 0.18 -5.35
CA HIS A 95 7.52 0.18 -4.93
C HIS A 95 8.13 -1.23 -4.97
N LYS A 96 7.42 -2.21 -4.42
CA LYS A 96 7.88 -3.60 -4.43
C LYS A 96 7.98 -4.14 -5.85
N HIS A 97 7.02 -3.81 -6.69
CA HIS A 97 7.01 -4.22 -8.08
C HIS A 97 8.21 -3.63 -8.84
N GLN A 98 8.49 -2.35 -8.60
CA GLN A 98 9.60 -1.64 -9.22
C GLN A 98 10.96 -2.21 -8.79
N ILE A 99 11.14 -2.45 -7.49
CA ILE A 99 12.36 -3.06 -6.96
C ILE A 99 12.56 -4.45 -7.55
N ARG A 100 11.50 -5.24 -7.65
CA ARG A 100 11.58 -6.58 -8.22
C ARG A 100 12.02 -6.54 -9.68
N LYS A 101 11.50 -5.60 -10.44
CA LYS A 101 11.90 -5.41 -11.84
C LYS A 101 13.37 -5.01 -11.92
N GLU A 102 13.81 -4.06 -11.13
CA GLU A 102 15.20 -3.62 -11.09
C GLU A 102 16.15 -4.75 -10.72
N ALA A 103 15.77 -5.57 -9.75
CA ALA A 103 16.55 -6.74 -9.35
C ALA A 103 16.65 -7.76 -10.49
N LYS A 104 15.55 -8.01 -11.18
CA LYS A 104 15.54 -8.91 -12.34
C LYS A 104 16.44 -8.40 -13.46
N ASP A 105 16.37 -7.12 -13.76
CA ASP A 105 17.18 -6.50 -14.79
C ASP A 105 18.67 -6.56 -14.43
N THR A 106 19.01 -6.33 -13.17
CA THR A 106 20.37 -6.43 -12.67
C THR A 106 20.89 -7.87 -12.77
N LEU A 107 20.10 -8.84 -12.33
CA LEU A 107 20.46 -10.26 -12.45
C LEU A 107 20.63 -10.70 -13.89
N LYS A 108 19.79 -10.20 -14.76
CA LYS A 108 19.86 -10.48 -16.19
C LYS A 108 21.16 -9.95 -16.79
N PHE A 109 21.58 -8.76 -16.38
CA PHE A 109 22.82 -8.14 -16.81
C PHE A 109 24.06 -8.91 -16.30
N LEU A 110 24.00 -9.41 -15.06
CA LEU A 110 25.11 -10.12 -14.41
C LEU A 110 25.15 -11.61 -14.72
N ARG A 111 24.17 -12.14 -15.43
CA ARG A 111 24.14 -13.59 -15.75
C ARG A 111 25.33 -14.01 -16.60
N PRO A 112 25.80 -15.24 -16.40
CA PRO A 112 26.86 -15.82 -17.26
C PRO A 112 26.53 -15.79 -18.73
N SER A 113 25.26 -15.79 -19.10
CA SER A 113 24.84 -15.66 -20.50
C SER A 113 25.28 -14.36 -21.16
N ASN A 114 25.57 -13.33 -20.34
CA ASN A 114 26.10 -12.05 -20.81
C ASN A 114 27.62 -12.07 -20.87
N ILE A 115 28.22 -13.14 -20.37
CA ILE A 115 29.66 -13.37 -20.47
C ILE A 115 29.88 -14.24 -21.70
N PRO A 116 30.82 -13.87 -22.56
CA PRO A 116 31.10 -14.68 -23.74
C PRO A 116 31.74 -15.99 -23.33
N THR A 117 30.91 -16.96 -23.06
CA THR A 117 31.34 -18.27 -22.60
C THR A 117 31.54 -19.27 -23.73
N GLU A 118 30.95 -19.00 -24.78
CA GLU A 118 30.89 -19.92 -25.90
C GLU A 118 31.54 -19.34 -27.13
#